data_57c80ba9780f826b6da8437c4d30364e
#
_entry.id   57c80ba9780f826b6da8437c4d30364e
#
_cell.length_a   1.000
_cell.length_b   1.000
_cell.length_c   1.000
_cell.angle_alpha   90.00
_cell.angle_beta   90.00
_cell.angle_gamma   90.00
#
_symmetry.space_group_name_H-M   'P 1'
#
loop_
_entity.id
_entity.type
_entity.pdbx_description
1 polymer ?
#
loop_
_entity_poly.entity_id
_entity_poly.type
_entity_poly.pdbx_seq_one_letter_code
_entity_poly.pdbx_strand_id
1 'polypeptide(L)'
;MIQGGSFIALFIPGGHGAMLRLADNPNVKKMFHWAHNRTLFTLTIYHGPAALLAAGAGNSFIYKKYQIAVLSHETNKQTPMVGYLPRPMPWYFSETLNAFAVSLINTKHDASCHLDLGFSQAPGRKRQINSADWP
;
A
#
# COMPACT_ATOMS: atom_id res chain seq x y z
N MET A 1 -10.07 17.88 8.03
CA MET A 1 -8.76 18.09 8.69
C MET A 1 -8.62 17.09 9.82
N ILE A 2 -7.54 16.32 9.89
CA ILE A 2 -7.28 15.43 11.04
C ILE A 2 -6.83 16.35 12.18
N GLN A 3 -7.72 16.63 13.09
CA GLN A 3 -7.42 17.50 14.24
C GLN A 3 -7.17 16.65 15.48
N GLY A 4 -6.07 16.95 16.14
CA GLY A 4 -5.79 16.67 17.55
C GLY A 4 -6.07 15.24 18.04
N GLY A 5 -5.08 14.38 18.00
CA GLY A 5 -5.09 13.06 18.62
C GLY A 5 -3.71 12.43 18.55
N SER A 6 -3.42 11.54 19.49
CA SER A 6 -2.23 10.70 19.43
C SER A 6 -2.53 9.49 18.56
N PHE A 7 -2.04 9.52 17.33
CA PHE A 7 -2.13 8.39 16.42
C PHE A 7 -0.78 7.68 16.36
N ILE A 8 -0.79 6.36 16.29
CA ILE A 8 0.41 5.52 16.11
C ILE A 8 0.49 4.93 14.71
N ALA A 9 -0.64 4.83 14.02
CA ALA A 9 -0.71 4.21 12.70
C ALA A 9 -1.78 4.85 11.82
N LEU A 10 -1.57 4.75 10.51
CA LEU A 10 -2.55 4.95 9.46
C LEU A 10 -2.87 3.58 8.88
N PHE A 11 -4.13 3.15 8.96
CA PHE A 11 -4.61 1.90 8.39
C PHE A 11 -5.44 2.14 7.14
N ILE A 12 -5.07 1.46 6.06
CA ILE A 12 -5.79 1.50 4.79
C ILE A 12 -6.40 0.12 4.56
N PRO A 13 -7.70 -0.03 4.75
CA PRO A 13 -8.38 -1.29 4.45
C PRO A 13 -8.34 -1.58 2.95
N GLY A 14 -8.45 -2.85 2.62
CA GLY A 14 -8.47 -3.32 1.24
C GLY A 14 -9.88 -3.33 0.65
N GLY A 15 -10.04 -4.25 -0.30
CA GLY A 15 -11.23 -4.43 -1.12
C GLY A 15 -11.08 -3.79 -2.49
N HIS A 16 -11.83 -4.30 -3.46
CA HIS A 16 -11.75 -3.86 -4.87
C HIS A 16 -12.03 -2.35 -5.03
N GLY A 17 -12.82 -1.76 -4.12
CA GLY A 17 -13.10 -0.31 -4.11
C GLY A 17 -11.85 0.55 -3.94
N ALA A 18 -10.80 0.04 -3.29
CA ALA A 18 -9.52 0.74 -3.17
C ALA A 18 -8.87 1.03 -4.53
N MET A 19 -9.13 0.17 -5.51
CA MET A 19 -8.60 0.29 -6.87
C MET A 19 -9.26 1.39 -7.70
N LEU A 20 -10.44 1.88 -7.29
CA LEU A 20 -11.25 2.77 -8.13
C LEU A 20 -10.83 4.24 -8.03
N ARG A 21 -10.50 4.72 -6.82
CA ARG A 21 -10.28 6.16 -6.60
C ARG A 21 -9.22 6.53 -5.57
N LEU A 22 -8.66 5.58 -4.84
CA LEU A 22 -7.71 5.92 -3.79
C LEU A 22 -6.34 6.30 -4.33
N ALA A 23 -5.95 5.71 -5.45
CA ALA A 23 -4.62 5.88 -6.06
C ALA A 23 -4.31 7.31 -6.54
N ASP A 24 -5.32 8.06 -6.92
CA ASP A 24 -5.22 9.42 -7.45
C ASP A 24 -5.88 10.49 -6.58
N ASN A 25 -6.36 10.10 -5.40
CA ASN A 25 -7.13 10.99 -4.53
C ASN A 25 -6.21 11.97 -3.78
N PRO A 26 -6.39 13.29 -3.93
CA PRO A 26 -5.52 14.29 -3.30
C PRO A 26 -5.64 14.32 -1.76
N ASN A 27 -6.77 13.91 -1.19
CA ASN A 27 -6.92 13.83 0.25
C ASN A 27 -6.19 12.61 0.82
N VAL A 28 -6.19 11.49 0.09
CA VAL A 28 -5.40 10.30 0.43
C VAL A 28 -3.91 10.64 0.38
N LYS A 29 -3.46 11.38 -0.64
CA LYS A 29 -2.10 11.91 -0.71
C LYS A 29 -1.73 12.70 0.54
N LYS A 30 -2.56 13.69 0.91
CA LYS A 30 -2.32 14.51 2.12
C LYS A 30 -2.23 13.65 3.38
N MET A 31 -3.08 12.65 3.49
CA MET A 31 -3.11 11.74 4.63
C MET A 31 -1.82 10.91 4.74
N PHE A 32 -1.31 10.37 3.62
CA PHE A 32 -0.04 9.65 3.61
C PHE A 32 1.14 10.55 3.98
N HIS A 33 1.24 11.74 3.38
CA HIS A 33 2.30 12.70 3.72
C HIS A 33 2.23 13.12 5.19
N TRP A 34 1.04 13.34 5.71
CA TRP A 34 0.83 13.65 7.13
C TRP A 34 1.31 12.51 8.04
N ALA A 35 0.93 11.27 7.75
CA ALA A 35 1.35 10.10 8.52
C ALA A 35 2.86 9.88 8.43
N HIS A 36 3.42 9.97 7.23
CA HIS A 36 4.85 9.80 6.98
C HIS A 36 5.68 10.85 7.73
N ASN A 37 5.28 12.13 7.70
CA ASN A 37 5.99 13.22 8.39
C ASN A 37 5.95 13.07 9.91
N ARG A 38 4.92 12.40 10.44
CA ARG A 38 4.78 12.08 11.88
C ARG A 38 5.39 10.75 12.27
N THR A 39 6.00 10.06 11.34
CA THR A 39 6.63 8.75 11.57
C THR A 39 5.62 7.70 12.08
N LEU A 40 4.36 7.81 11.65
CA LEU A 40 3.34 6.82 11.97
C LEU A 40 3.56 5.55 11.15
N PHE A 41 3.13 4.42 11.71
CA PHE A 41 3.04 3.19 10.94
C PHE A 41 2.00 3.34 9.83
N THR A 42 2.30 2.82 8.65
CA THR A 42 1.32 2.67 7.58
C THR A 42 1.02 1.19 7.40
N LEU A 43 -0.23 0.83 7.63
CA LEU A 43 -0.71 -0.55 7.48
C LEU A 43 -1.66 -0.60 6.29
N THR A 44 -1.44 -1.58 5.43
CA THR A 44 -2.31 -1.83 4.28
C THR A 44 -2.65 -3.32 4.24
N ILE A 45 -3.83 -3.66 3.74
CA ILE A 45 -4.27 -5.04 3.59
C ILE A 45 -4.95 -5.24 2.23
N TYR A 46 -4.81 -6.41 1.65
CA TYR A 46 -5.48 -6.85 0.42
C TYR A 46 -5.17 -5.90 -0.77
N HIS A 47 -6.15 -5.13 -1.28
CA HIS A 47 -5.93 -4.10 -2.30
C HIS A 47 -5.55 -2.71 -1.72
N GLY A 48 -5.45 -2.59 -0.40
CA GLY A 48 -5.05 -1.34 0.26
C GLY A 48 -3.75 -0.73 -0.25
N PRO A 49 -2.71 -1.52 -0.62
CA PRO A 49 -1.48 -0.99 -1.19
C PRO A 49 -1.68 -0.13 -2.46
N ALA A 50 -2.79 -0.31 -3.20
CA ALA A 50 -3.11 0.56 -4.33
C ALA A 50 -3.21 2.03 -3.93
N ALA A 51 -3.67 2.33 -2.72
CA ALA A 51 -3.77 3.70 -2.21
C ALA A 51 -2.40 4.37 -2.03
N LEU A 52 -1.31 3.60 -1.86
CA LEU A 52 0.04 4.15 -1.73
C LEU A 52 0.45 4.95 -2.96
N LEU A 53 -0.10 4.66 -4.13
CA LEU A 53 0.16 5.39 -5.37
C LEU A 53 -0.24 6.88 -5.25
N ALA A 54 -1.22 7.21 -4.41
CA ALA A 54 -1.57 8.60 -4.12
C ALA A 54 -0.43 9.37 -3.44
N ALA A 55 0.51 8.70 -2.78
CA ALA A 55 1.58 9.34 -2.02
C ALA A 55 2.60 10.10 -2.89
N GLY A 56 2.55 9.95 -4.21
CA GLY A 56 3.40 10.66 -5.15
C GLY A 56 3.78 9.78 -6.35
N ALA A 57 4.54 10.35 -7.28
CA ALA A 57 5.04 9.66 -8.46
C ALA A 57 6.54 9.90 -8.63
N GLY A 58 7.22 8.93 -9.22
CA GLY A 58 8.64 9.05 -9.54
C GLY A 58 9.51 9.36 -8.31
N ASN A 59 10.33 10.39 -8.41
CA ASN A 59 11.27 10.75 -7.34
C ASN A 59 10.60 11.33 -6.07
N SER A 60 9.37 11.81 -6.17
CA SER A 60 8.61 12.35 -5.04
C SER A 60 7.82 11.29 -4.28
N PHE A 61 7.88 10.02 -4.68
CA PHE A 61 7.19 8.93 -4.01
C PHE A 61 7.81 8.66 -2.65
N ILE A 62 7.05 8.92 -1.58
CA ILE A 62 7.58 8.87 -0.20
C ILE A 62 7.91 7.46 0.29
N TYR A 63 7.35 6.41 -0.35
CA TYR A 63 7.63 5.00 -0.03
C TYR A 63 8.67 4.36 -0.98
N LYS A 64 9.42 5.16 -1.72
CA LYS A 64 10.52 4.68 -2.55
C LYS A 64 11.52 3.88 -1.71
N LYS A 65 11.96 2.73 -2.22
CA LYS A 65 12.87 1.77 -1.57
C LYS A 65 12.28 1.00 -0.38
N TYR A 66 10.99 1.15 -0.10
CA TYR A 66 10.33 0.28 0.88
C TYR A 66 10.10 -1.12 0.29
N GLN A 67 10.06 -2.10 1.19
CA GLN A 67 9.64 -3.46 0.88
C GLN A 67 8.20 -3.65 1.31
N ILE A 68 7.36 -4.11 0.41
CA ILE A 68 5.92 -4.25 0.66
C ILE A 68 5.46 -5.63 0.21
N ALA A 69 4.74 -6.35 1.08
CA ALA A 69 3.94 -7.49 0.67
C ALA A 69 2.62 -6.99 0.08
N VAL A 70 2.21 -7.54 -1.02
CA VAL A 70 0.98 -7.16 -1.72
C VAL A 70 0.20 -8.39 -2.14
N LEU A 71 -1.10 -8.25 -2.38
CA LEU A 71 -1.87 -9.31 -3.02
C LEU A 71 -1.23 -9.65 -4.37
N SER A 72 -0.85 -10.91 -4.55
CA SER A 72 -0.10 -11.34 -5.72
C SER A 72 -0.90 -11.13 -7.00
N HIS A 73 -0.19 -10.89 -8.11
CA HIS A 73 -0.80 -10.75 -9.43
C HIS A 73 -1.61 -12.01 -9.81
N GLU A 74 -1.10 -13.20 -9.46
CA GLU A 74 -1.77 -14.47 -9.72
C GLU A 74 -3.09 -14.58 -8.98
N THR A 75 -3.13 -14.20 -7.71
CA THR A 75 -4.37 -14.17 -6.92
C THR A 75 -5.36 -13.18 -7.50
N ASN A 76 -4.91 -12.00 -7.90
CA ASN A 76 -5.77 -10.98 -8.52
C ASN A 76 -6.40 -11.47 -9.84
N LYS A 77 -5.68 -12.22 -10.66
CA LYS A 77 -6.20 -12.79 -11.90
C LYS A 77 -7.30 -13.83 -11.68
N GLN A 78 -7.28 -14.53 -10.57
CA GLN A 78 -8.27 -15.55 -10.23
C GLN A 78 -9.60 -14.94 -9.74
N THR A 79 -9.61 -13.70 -9.32
CA THR A 79 -10.77 -13.04 -8.69
C THR A 79 -12.06 -13.07 -9.56
N PRO A 80 -12.01 -12.83 -10.88
CA PRO A 80 -13.20 -12.96 -11.72
C PRO A 80 -13.71 -14.40 -11.83
N MET A 81 -12.81 -15.37 -11.78
CA MET A 81 -13.16 -16.80 -11.95
C MET A 81 -13.94 -17.35 -10.74
N VAL A 82 -13.74 -16.78 -9.56
CA VAL A 82 -14.44 -17.16 -8.33
C VAL A 82 -15.66 -16.29 -8.03
N GLY A 83 -16.07 -15.45 -8.99
CA GLY A 83 -17.32 -14.69 -8.91
C GLY A 83 -17.28 -13.42 -8.04
N TYR A 84 -16.13 -13.03 -7.54
CA TYR A 84 -15.99 -11.78 -6.75
C TYR A 84 -16.07 -10.52 -7.60
N LEU A 85 -15.73 -10.60 -8.89
CA LEU A 85 -15.78 -9.48 -9.81
C LEU A 85 -16.51 -9.91 -11.09
N PRO A 86 -17.40 -9.05 -11.63
CA PRO A 86 -18.05 -9.31 -12.92
C PRO A 86 -17.13 -9.12 -14.13
N ARG A 87 -15.94 -8.55 -13.94
CA ARG A 87 -14.96 -8.23 -14.98
C ARG A 87 -13.54 -8.34 -14.42
N PRO A 88 -12.52 -8.50 -15.29
CA PRO A 88 -11.12 -8.36 -14.89
C PRO A 88 -10.85 -7.00 -14.24
N MET A 89 -9.83 -6.95 -13.40
CA MET A 89 -9.37 -5.71 -12.78
C MET A 89 -8.96 -4.70 -13.87
N PRO A 90 -9.29 -3.41 -13.71
CA PRO A 90 -8.97 -2.39 -14.70
C PRO A 90 -7.46 -2.12 -14.81
N TRP A 91 -6.70 -2.41 -13.78
CA TRP A 91 -5.25 -2.26 -13.71
C TRP A 91 -4.69 -3.06 -12.52
N TYR A 92 -3.37 -3.24 -12.48
CA TYR A 92 -2.69 -3.97 -11.42
C TYR A 92 -1.69 -3.04 -10.72
N PHE A 93 -1.93 -2.76 -9.44
CA PHE A 93 -1.13 -1.84 -8.65
C PHE A 93 0.30 -2.33 -8.39
N SER A 94 0.54 -3.63 -8.40
CA SER A 94 1.87 -4.21 -8.22
C SER A 94 2.85 -3.76 -9.30
N GLU A 95 2.42 -3.72 -10.56
CA GLU A 95 3.25 -3.24 -11.67
C GLU A 95 3.62 -1.76 -11.50
N THR A 96 2.65 -0.95 -11.10
CA THR A 96 2.86 0.48 -10.88
C THR A 96 3.75 0.76 -9.67
N LEU A 97 3.59 0.01 -8.57
CA LEU A 97 4.46 0.13 -7.39
C LEU A 97 5.90 -0.25 -7.71
N ASN A 98 6.13 -1.29 -8.50
CA ASN A 98 7.47 -1.64 -8.99
C ASN A 98 8.10 -0.50 -9.79
N ALA A 99 7.33 0.16 -10.66
CA ALA A 99 7.80 1.33 -11.42
C ALA A 99 8.18 2.51 -10.52
N PHE A 100 7.64 2.59 -9.31
CA PHE A 100 7.97 3.61 -8.30
C PHE A 100 9.13 3.20 -7.38
N ALA A 101 9.89 2.17 -7.75
CA ALA A 101 11.03 1.65 -7.00
C ALA A 101 10.66 1.15 -5.58
N VAL A 102 9.48 0.54 -5.46
CA VAL A 102 9.08 -0.27 -4.31
C VAL A 102 9.48 -1.71 -4.58
N SER A 103 10.04 -2.37 -3.59
CA SER A 103 10.38 -3.80 -3.68
C SER A 103 9.19 -4.64 -3.23
N LEU A 104 8.58 -5.39 -4.15
CA LEU A 104 7.52 -6.34 -3.82
C LEU A 104 8.13 -7.68 -3.42
N ILE A 105 7.80 -8.16 -2.24
CA ILE A 105 8.44 -9.36 -1.66
C ILE A 105 7.62 -10.63 -1.81
N ASN A 106 6.29 -10.56 -1.91
CA ASN A 106 5.43 -11.71 -2.16
C ASN A 106 4.88 -11.67 -3.59
N THR A 107 5.61 -12.27 -4.50
CA THR A 107 5.20 -12.39 -5.90
C THR A 107 4.40 -13.65 -6.18
N LYS A 108 4.37 -14.58 -5.23
CA LYS A 108 3.65 -15.87 -5.31
C LYS A 108 2.36 -15.79 -4.49
N HIS A 109 1.45 -16.72 -4.75
CA HIS A 109 0.25 -16.89 -3.95
C HIS A 109 0.63 -17.43 -2.56
N ASP A 110 0.78 -16.53 -1.61
CA ASP A 110 1.00 -16.84 -0.20
C ASP A 110 0.26 -15.81 0.68
N ALA A 111 -0.05 -16.21 1.90
CA ALA A 111 -0.70 -15.37 2.91
C ALA A 111 0.33 -14.70 3.83
N SER A 112 1.44 -14.22 3.26
CA SER A 112 2.49 -13.61 4.06
C SER A 112 2.16 -12.19 4.49
N CYS A 113 2.61 -11.85 5.69
CA CYS A 113 2.62 -10.49 6.21
C CYS A 113 4.07 -10.02 6.29
N HIS A 114 4.34 -8.83 5.82
CA HIS A 114 5.68 -8.24 5.87
C HIS A 114 5.69 -6.93 6.67
N LEU A 115 6.76 -6.79 7.43
CA LEU A 115 7.06 -5.61 8.19
C LEU A 115 8.34 -4.97 7.65
N ASP A 116 8.22 -3.83 6.96
CA ASP A 116 9.38 -3.00 6.61
C ASP A 116 9.61 -1.94 7.68
N LEU A 117 10.78 -1.98 8.30
CA LEU A 117 11.17 -1.00 9.29
C LEU A 117 11.63 0.33 8.68
N GLY A 118 11.58 0.43 7.37
CA GLY A 118 11.92 1.61 6.58
C GLY A 118 13.43 1.86 6.50
N PHE A 119 13.84 2.48 5.41
CA PHE A 119 15.20 2.96 5.26
C PHE A 119 15.34 4.30 6.02
N SER A 120 15.51 4.22 7.34
CA SER A 120 15.77 5.42 8.15
C SER A 120 17.22 5.86 7.97
N GLN A 121 17.44 6.98 7.30
CA GLN A 121 18.72 7.70 7.39
C GLN A 121 18.86 8.50 8.71
N ALA A 122 17.86 8.45 9.58
CA ALA A 122 17.92 9.10 10.88
C ALA A 122 18.12 8.05 11.97
N PRO A 123 19.15 8.14 12.80
CA PRO A 123 19.35 7.23 13.91
C PRO A 123 18.15 7.35 14.87
N GLY A 124 17.46 6.23 15.10
CA GLY A 124 16.44 6.08 16.15
C GLY A 124 14.97 6.05 15.72
N ARG A 125 14.62 6.16 14.44
CA ARG A 125 13.21 6.10 14.00
C ARG A 125 12.97 4.97 13.00
N LYS A 126 12.13 4.03 13.39
CA LYS A 126 11.68 2.89 12.57
C LYS A 126 10.32 3.19 11.96
N ARG A 127 10.16 3.00 10.64
CA ARG A 127 8.89 3.12 9.91
C ARG A 127 8.48 1.77 9.37
N GLN A 128 7.18 1.50 9.38
CA GLN A 128 6.62 0.21 8.99
C GLN A 128 5.55 0.35 7.91
N ILE A 129 5.61 -0.51 6.91
CA ILE A 129 4.47 -0.80 6.03
C ILE A 129 4.16 -2.28 6.15
N ASN A 130 2.96 -2.59 6.62
CA ASN A 130 2.45 -3.95 6.67
C ASN A 130 1.39 -4.14 5.59
N SER A 131 1.49 -5.20 4.82
CA SER A 131 0.37 -5.72 4.06
C SER A 131 0.22 -7.21 4.39
N ALA A 132 -1.00 -7.62 4.68
CA ALA A 132 -1.34 -9.01 4.90
C ALA A 132 -2.31 -9.45 3.80
N ASP A 133 -2.08 -10.62 3.25
CA ASP A 133 -3.08 -11.33 2.47
C ASP A 133 -4.07 -11.96 3.44
N TRP A 134 -5.35 -11.77 3.17
CA TRP A 134 -6.42 -12.41 3.92
C TRP A 134 -6.88 -13.65 3.14
N PRO A 135 -7.16 -14.79 3.81
CA PRO A 135 -7.63 -16.00 3.16
C PRO A 135 -8.98 -15.83 2.47
#